data_bde5f0fcd9f4c077db6804e69c6fd08c
#
_entry.id   bde5f0fcd9f4c077db6804e69c6fd08c
#
_cell.length_a   1.000
_cell.length_b   1.000
_cell.length_c   1.000
_cell.angle_alpha   90.00
_cell.angle_beta   90.00
_cell.angle_gamma   90.00
#
_symmetry.space_group_name_H-M   'P 1'
#
loop_
_entity.id
_entity.type
_entity.pdbx_description
1 polymer ?
#
loop_
_entity_poly.entity_id
_entity_poly.type
_entity_poly.pdbx_seq_one_letter_code
_entity_poly.pdbx_strand_id
1 'polypeptide(L)'
;MIEKILPGAVAGVEAFGDPPEAVLYPGEAEVISRAVDKRRREFRTVRHCARQALHRLGLPPVSVLPGERGEPQWPPGVVGSMTHCGGYRAAAVAHSRDLRALGIDAEPHLPLPAGVLDIVARDEERERLSALAAADSATCWDRILFCAKEAVYKAWFPLTRSWLGFEDAAVTISPGPDDPTEGTFSARLLLATPTIAGDTLTRLDGRWLCGADLVITTIALPAPASDSTCGVHRLFRSV
;
A
#
# COMPACT_ATOMS: atom_id res chain seq x y z
N MET A 1 3.03 -10.27 -10.08
CA MET A 1 4.05 -9.96 -9.05
C MET A 1 3.39 -9.58 -7.73
N ILE A 2 2.62 -8.50 -7.71
CA ILE A 2 2.03 -7.97 -6.47
C ILE A 2 1.20 -9.01 -5.69
N GLU A 3 0.49 -9.89 -6.38
CA GLU A 3 -0.35 -10.93 -5.75
C GLU A 3 0.45 -11.89 -4.84
N LYS A 4 1.78 -12.06 -5.06
CA LYS A 4 2.64 -12.91 -4.21
C LYS A 4 2.76 -12.39 -2.77
N ILE A 5 2.65 -11.08 -2.59
CA ILE A 5 2.82 -10.42 -1.29
C ILE A 5 1.53 -9.82 -0.73
N LEU A 6 0.40 -10.00 -1.41
CA LEU A 6 -0.92 -9.62 -0.93
C LEU A 6 -1.57 -10.78 -0.13
N PRO A 7 -2.29 -10.48 0.97
CA PRO A 7 -3.14 -11.47 1.63
C PRO A 7 -4.29 -11.96 0.74
N GLY A 8 -4.78 -13.17 0.97
CA GLY A 8 -5.87 -13.77 0.18
C GLY A 8 -7.19 -12.99 0.15
N ALA A 9 -7.43 -12.10 1.12
CA ALA A 9 -8.60 -11.22 1.14
C ALA A 9 -8.46 -9.98 0.23
N VAL A 10 -7.29 -9.77 -0.38
CA VAL A 10 -6.99 -8.60 -1.22
C VAL A 10 -7.01 -8.98 -2.68
N ALA A 11 -7.82 -8.29 -3.46
CA ALA A 11 -7.77 -8.37 -4.92
C ALA A 11 -6.74 -7.39 -5.46
N GLY A 12 -5.66 -7.90 -6.06
CA GLY A 12 -4.63 -7.12 -6.72
C GLY A 12 -4.73 -7.21 -8.22
N VAL A 13 -4.48 -6.11 -8.94
CA VAL A 13 -4.34 -6.08 -10.40
C VAL A 13 -3.16 -5.21 -10.76
N GLU A 14 -2.34 -5.70 -11.68
CA GLU A 14 -1.16 -4.98 -12.18
C GLU A 14 -1.12 -4.94 -13.71
N ALA A 15 -0.47 -3.94 -14.26
CA ALA A 15 -0.23 -3.78 -15.68
C ALA A 15 1.20 -3.30 -15.94
N PHE A 16 1.86 -3.96 -16.87
CA PHE A 16 3.16 -3.58 -17.41
C PHE A 16 2.96 -2.82 -18.71
N GLY A 17 2.81 -1.50 -18.61
CA GLY A 17 2.48 -0.61 -19.71
C GLY A 17 1.05 -0.07 -19.63
N ASP A 18 0.58 0.49 -20.74
CA ASP A 18 -0.71 1.19 -20.82
C ASP A 18 -1.64 0.48 -21.80
N PRO A 19 -2.55 -0.41 -21.34
CA PRO A 19 -3.41 -1.19 -22.21
C PRO A 19 -4.42 -0.27 -22.94
N PRO A 20 -4.72 -0.55 -24.23
CA PRO A 20 -5.60 0.30 -25.05
C PRO A 20 -7.04 0.34 -24.53
N GLU A 21 -7.51 -0.71 -23.87
CA GLU A 21 -8.84 -0.81 -23.27
C GLU A 21 -9.00 0.03 -21.99
N ALA A 22 -7.91 0.56 -21.42
CA ALA A 22 -7.99 1.46 -20.29
C ALA A 22 -8.69 2.76 -20.70
N VAL A 23 -9.83 3.05 -20.07
CA VAL A 23 -10.62 4.26 -20.31
C VAL A 23 -10.79 5.06 -19.02
N LEU A 24 -11.07 6.35 -19.15
CA LEU A 24 -11.44 7.21 -18.04
C LEU A 24 -12.96 7.18 -17.86
N TYR A 25 -13.40 7.18 -16.61
CA TYR A 25 -14.79 7.29 -16.23
C TYR A 25 -15.18 8.76 -15.97
N PRO A 26 -16.48 9.08 -15.86
CA PRO A 26 -16.93 10.44 -15.60
C PRO A 26 -16.24 11.08 -14.39
N GLY A 27 -15.81 12.33 -14.52
CA GLY A 27 -15.05 13.07 -13.50
C GLY A 27 -13.54 12.80 -13.52
N GLU A 28 -13.08 11.62 -13.92
CA GLU A 28 -11.65 11.29 -13.96
C GLU A 28 -10.91 12.11 -15.04
N ALA A 29 -11.55 12.37 -16.17
CA ALA A 29 -10.97 13.16 -17.27
C ALA A 29 -10.71 14.62 -16.87
N GLU A 30 -11.58 15.20 -16.05
CA GLU A 30 -11.46 16.58 -15.57
C GLU A 30 -10.25 16.73 -14.66
N VAL A 31 -10.02 15.75 -13.76
CA VAL A 31 -8.89 15.72 -12.82
C VAL A 31 -7.54 15.86 -13.54
N ILE A 32 -7.40 15.23 -14.70
CA ILE A 32 -6.12 15.19 -15.44
C ILE A 32 -6.14 16.02 -16.73
N SER A 33 -7.13 16.88 -16.91
CA SER A 33 -7.31 17.69 -18.14
C SER A 33 -6.07 18.51 -18.50
N ARG A 34 -5.34 19.00 -17.49
CA ARG A 34 -4.11 19.81 -17.63
C ARG A 34 -2.81 19.01 -17.48
N ALA A 35 -2.89 17.70 -17.27
CA ALA A 35 -1.71 16.87 -17.08
C ALA A 35 -1.01 16.58 -18.42
N VAL A 36 0.30 16.36 -18.37
CA VAL A 36 1.09 15.88 -19.50
C VAL A 36 0.71 14.45 -19.89
N ASP A 37 0.95 14.06 -21.13
CA ASP A 37 0.49 12.77 -21.67
C ASP A 37 0.98 11.55 -20.88
N LYS A 38 2.20 11.57 -20.36
CA LYS A 38 2.72 10.52 -19.49
C LYS A 38 1.80 10.36 -18.27
N ARG A 39 1.50 11.46 -17.56
CA ARG A 39 0.64 11.45 -16.38
C ARG A 39 -0.80 11.00 -16.68
N ARG A 40 -1.33 11.40 -17.84
CA ARG A 40 -2.66 10.96 -18.28
C ARG A 40 -2.72 9.45 -18.50
N ARG A 41 -1.70 8.86 -19.13
CA ARG A 41 -1.62 7.41 -19.32
C ARG A 41 -1.52 6.66 -17.99
N GLU A 42 -0.61 7.07 -17.11
CA GLU A 42 -0.45 6.48 -15.77
C GLU A 42 -1.75 6.53 -14.96
N PHE A 43 -2.38 7.69 -14.92
CA PHE A 43 -3.65 7.91 -14.22
C PHE A 43 -4.77 7.01 -14.75
N ARG A 44 -4.91 6.92 -16.08
CA ARG A 44 -5.91 6.10 -16.75
C ARG A 44 -5.69 4.62 -16.46
N THR A 45 -4.46 4.15 -16.60
CA THR A 45 -4.14 2.74 -16.44
C THR A 45 -4.26 2.27 -14.99
N VAL A 46 -3.82 3.07 -14.02
CA VAL A 46 -3.95 2.67 -12.61
C VAL A 46 -5.43 2.57 -12.18
N ARG A 47 -6.30 3.40 -12.75
CA ARG A 47 -7.74 3.33 -12.50
C ARG A 47 -8.42 2.16 -13.21
N HIS A 48 -7.92 1.81 -14.39
CA HIS A 48 -8.30 0.55 -15.03
C HIS A 48 -7.97 -0.66 -14.14
N CYS A 49 -6.76 -0.72 -13.57
CA CYS A 49 -6.39 -1.74 -12.60
C CYS A 49 -7.32 -1.72 -11.37
N ALA A 50 -7.64 -0.53 -10.85
CA ALA A 50 -8.55 -0.38 -9.71
C ALA A 50 -9.96 -0.93 -9.99
N ARG A 51 -10.53 -0.64 -11.15
CA ARG A 51 -11.84 -1.17 -11.55
C ARG A 51 -11.83 -2.69 -11.74
N GLN A 52 -10.76 -3.23 -12.30
CA GLN A 52 -10.59 -4.68 -12.39
C GLN A 52 -10.44 -5.33 -11.03
N ALA A 53 -9.72 -4.71 -10.10
CA ALA A 53 -9.60 -5.18 -8.73
C ALA A 53 -10.97 -5.15 -8.00
N LEU A 54 -11.75 -4.08 -8.16
CA LEU A 54 -13.13 -4.01 -7.64
C LEU A 54 -14.01 -5.13 -8.21
N HIS A 55 -13.92 -5.39 -9.52
CA HIS A 55 -14.66 -6.49 -10.15
C HIS A 55 -14.28 -7.86 -9.57
N ARG A 56 -12.98 -8.10 -9.26
CA ARG A 56 -12.54 -9.32 -8.57
C ARG A 56 -13.13 -9.48 -7.17
N LEU A 57 -13.48 -8.37 -6.50
CA LEU A 57 -14.22 -8.38 -5.23
C LEU A 57 -15.74 -8.55 -5.40
N GLY A 58 -16.23 -8.72 -6.64
CA GLY A 58 -17.66 -8.80 -6.94
C GLY A 58 -18.38 -7.45 -6.92
N LEU A 59 -17.65 -6.35 -6.98
CA LEU A 59 -18.20 -4.99 -6.96
C LEU A 59 -18.27 -4.39 -8.37
N PRO A 60 -19.27 -3.53 -8.65
CA PRO A 60 -19.35 -2.85 -9.94
C PRO A 60 -18.16 -1.89 -10.13
N PRO A 61 -17.70 -1.69 -11.39
CA PRO A 61 -16.70 -0.69 -11.68
C PRO A 61 -17.27 0.72 -11.50
N VAL A 62 -16.52 1.56 -10.78
CA VAL A 62 -16.88 2.95 -10.49
C VAL A 62 -15.73 3.91 -10.83
N SER A 63 -16.03 5.22 -10.91
CA SER A 63 -14.98 6.24 -10.93
C SER A 63 -14.20 6.23 -9.61
N VAL A 64 -12.88 6.32 -9.69
CA VAL A 64 -12.00 6.44 -8.53
C VAL A 64 -11.32 7.80 -8.57
N LEU A 65 -11.95 8.78 -7.92
CA LEU A 65 -11.45 10.16 -7.88
C LEU A 65 -10.37 10.31 -6.80
N PRO A 66 -9.46 11.28 -6.94
CA PRO A 66 -8.53 11.61 -5.87
C PRO A 66 -9.24 12.44 -4.80
N GLY A 67 -8.85 12.23 -3.54
CA GLY A 67 -9.17 13.11 -2.44
C GLY A 67 -8.23 14.32 -2.36
N GLU A 68 -8.28 15.06 -1.26
CA GLU A 68 -7.55 16.32 -1.05
C GLU A 68 -6.02 16.16 -1.12
N ARG A 69 -5.49 15.02 -0.74
CA ARG A 69 -4.06 14.69 -0.78
C ARG A 69 -3.71 13.71 -1.91
N GLY A 70 -4.63 13.49 -2.85
CA GLY A 70 -4.45 12.57 -3.96
C GLY A 70 -4.76 11.10 -3.64
N GLU A 71 -5.19 10.81 -2.41
CA GLU A 71 -5.62 9.47 -2.02
C GLU A 71 -6.85 9.03 -2.83
N PRO A 72 -6.95 7.75 -3.25
CA PRO A 72 -8.11 7.26 -3.98
C PRO A 72 -9.36 7.23 -3.10
N GLN A 73 -10.46 7.75 -3.65
CA GLN A 73 -11.78 7.66 -3.01
C GLN A 73 -12.46 6.37 -3.45
N TRP A 74 -12.40 5.37 -2.58
CA TRP A 74 -13.03 4.08 -2.82
C TRP A 74 -14.53 4.09 -2.52
N PRO A 75 -15.33 3.20 -3.13
CA PRO A 75 -16.74 3.05 -2.78
C PRO A 75 -16.90 2.61 -1.31
N PRO A 76 -18.07 2.88 -0.69
CA PRO A 76 -18.34 2.46 0.68
C PRO A 76 -18.08 0.97 0.88
N GLY A 77 -17.46 0.63 2.01
CA GLY A 77 -17.12 -0.76 2.35
C GLY A 77 -15.86 -1.31 1.69
N VAL A 78 -15.07 -0.47 1.01
CA VAL A 78 -13.81 -0.84 0.38
C VAL A 78 -12.65 -0.03 0.96
N VAL A 79 -11.53 -0.69 1.18
CA VAL A 79 -10.22 -0.09 1.39
C VAL A 79 -9.31 -0.48 0.23
N GLY A 80 -8.35 0.38 -0.11
CA GLY A 80 -7.45 0.07 -1.21
C GLY A 80 -6.33 1.07 -1.37
N SER A 81 -5.41 0.74 -2.26
CA SER A 81 -4.26 1.57 -2.60
C SER A 81 -3.89 1.40 -4.06
N MET A 82 -3.27 2.42 -4.62
CA MET A 82 -2.77 2.43 -6.00
C MET A 82 -1.33 2.89 -6.04
N THR A 83 -0.59 2.37 -7.02
CA THR A 83 0.78 2.81 -7.30
C THR A 83 1.08 2.81 -8.79
N HIS A 84 2.08 3.59 -9.18
CA HIS A 84 2.63 3.59 -10.53
C HIS A 84 4.08 4.08 -10.52
N CYS A 85 4.90 3.47 -11.34
CA CYS A 85 6.25 3.95 -11.66
C CYS A 85 6.57 3.71 -13.14
N GLY A 86 7.82 3.84 -13.54
CA GLY A 86 8.23 3.61 -14.92
C GLY A 86 7.83 2.21 -15.41
N GLY A 87 6.91 2.15 -16.39
CA GLY A 87 6.45 0.87 -16.99
C GLY A 87 5.47 0.04 -16.17
N TYR A 88 5.17 0.39 -14.91
CA TYR A 88 4.33 -0.42 -14.01
C TYR A 88 3.18 0.39 -13.39
N ARG A 89 2.02 -0.23 -13.26
CA ARG A 89 0.80 0.30 -12.62
C ARG A 89 0.15 -0.82 -11.83
N ALA A 90 -0.33 -0.54 -10.61
CA ALA A 90 -1.07 -1.52 -9.84
C ALA A 90 -2.13 -0.87 -8.96
N ALA A 91 -3.16 -1.64 -8.65
CA ALA A 91 -4.15 -1.35 -7.65
C ALA A 91 -4.45 -2.60 -6.82
N ALA A 92 -4.68 -2.41 -5.55
CA ALA A 92 -5.08 -3.45 -4.62
C ALA A 92 -6.26 -2.96 -3.80
N VAL A 93 -7.28 -3.79 -3.62
CA VAL A 93 -8.51 -3.48 -2.88
C VAL A 93 -8.96 -4.66 -2.02
N ALA A 94 -9.64 -4.36 -0.93
CA ALA A 94 -10.25 -5.35 -0.04
C ALA A 94 -11.56 -4.81 0.54
N HIS A 95 -12.40 -5.69 1.08
CA HIS A 95 -13.54 -5.23 1.87
C HIS A 95 -13.06 -4.65 3.21
N SER A 96 -13.69 -3.55 3.66
CA SER A 96 -13.36 -2.91 4.94
C SER A 96 -13.67 -3.76 6.17
N ARG A 97 -14.47 -4.81 6.01
CA ARG A 97 -14.69 -5.84 7.05
C ARG A 97 -13.47 -6.75 7.25
N ASP A 98 -12.64 -6.90 6.22
CA ASP A 98 -11.47 -7.78 6.24
C ASP A 98 -10.19 -7.01 6.58
N LEU A 99 -10.06 -5.77 6.06
CA LEU A 99 -8.93 -4.88 6.31
C LEU A 99 -9.36 -3.48 6.71
N ARG A 100 -8.66 -2.88 7.67
CA ARG A 100 -8.83 -1.46 8.04
C ARG A 100 -8.07 -0.51 7.13
N ALA A 101 -6.91 -0.95 6.64
CA ALA A 101 -6.06 -0.16 5.75
C ALA A 101 -5.27 -1.05 4.79
N LEU A 102 -4.96 -0.50 3.63
CA LEU A 102 -4.13 -1.12 2.61
C LEU A 102 -3.22 -0.05 2.01
N GLY A 103 -1.91 -0.32 1.97
CA GLY A 103 -0.92 0.52 1.32
C GLY A 103 -0.10 -0.32 0.36
N ILE A 104 0.06 0.12 -0.88
CA ILE A 104 0.99 -0.47 -1.85
C ILE A 104 1.87 0.61 -2.45
N ASP A 105 3.12 0.26 -2.69
CA ASP A 105 3.99 1.09 -3.48
C ASP A 105 4.87 0.25 -4.42
N ALA A 106 5.30 0.86 -5.52
CA ALA A 106 6.20 0.23 -6.49
C ALA A 106 7.15 1.26 -7.08
N GLU A 107 8.43 0.88 -7.14
CA GLU A 107 9.52 1.72 -7.63
C GLU A 107 10.44 0.91 -8.55
N PRO A 108 11.18 1.53 -9.49
CA PRO A 108 12.25 0.85 -10.20
C PRO A 108 13.31 0.32 -9.22
N HIS A 109 13.80 -0.90 -9.43
CA HIS A 109 14.88 -1.49 -8.63
C HIS A 109 16.22 -0.87 -8.99
N LEU A 110 16.37 0.41 -8.68
CA LEU A 110 17.54 1.24 -8.90
C LEU A 110 17.86 2.01 -7.61
N PRO A 111 19.12 2.32 -7.32
CA PRO A 111 19.48 3.16 -6.17
C PRO A 111 18.72 4.48 -6.17
N LEU A 112 18.46 5.02 -4.99
CA LEU A 112 17.88 6.35 -4.85
C LEU A 112 18.81 7.41 -5.47
N PRO A 113 18.29 8.49 -6.05
CA PRO A 113 19.11 9.63 -6.45
C PRO A 113 19.89 10.19 -5.27
N ALA A 114 21.07 10.76 -5.57
CA ALA A 114 21.93 11.35 -4.54
C ALA A 114 21.16 12.36 -3.68
N GLY A 115 21.34 12.28 -2.36
CA GLY A 115 20.71 13.15 -1.38
C GLY A 115 19.29 12.75 -0.98
N VAL A 116 18.59 11.87 -1.72
CA VAL A 116 17.23 11.43 -1.37
C VAL A 116 17.23 10.59 -0.10
N LEU A 117 18.23 9.69 0.04
CA LEU A 117 18.35 8.88 1.25
C LEU A 117 18.50 9.73 2.52
N ASP A 118 19.12 10.91 2.39
CA ASP A 118 19.32 11.85 3.51
C ASP A 118 18.01 12.44 4.04
N ILE A 119 17.00 12.53 3.19
CA ILE A 119 15.68 13.04 3.52
C ILE A 119 14.78 11.91 4.05
N VAL A 120 14.95 10.71 3.49
CA VAL A 120 14.05 9.58 3.74
C VAL A 120 14.45 8.77 4.97
N ALA A 121 15.77 8.54 5.15
CA ALA A 121 16.27 7.62 6.16
C ALA A 121 16.64 8.32 7.47
N ARG A 122 16.24 7.73 8.58
CA ARG A 122 16.73 8.03 9.92
C ARG A 122 18.14 7.44 10.10
N ASP A 123 18.91 7.94 11.05
CA ASP A 123 20.28 7.46 11.29
C ASP A 123 20.29 5.95 11.59
N GLU A 124 19.39 5.46 12.43
CA GLU A 124 19.26 4.03 12.74
C GLU A 124 18.93 3.16 11.53
N GLU A 125 18.19 3.72 10.54
CA GLU A 125 17.88 3.03 9.29
C GLU A 125 19.09 2.97 8.37
N ARG A 126 19.89 4.04 8.29
CA ARG A 126 21.14 4.07 7.50
C ARG A 126 22.13 3.01 7.96
N GLU A 127 22.30 2.84 9.29
CA GLU A 127 23.18 1.81 9.85
C GLU A 127 22.71 0.41 9.43
N ARG A 128 21.42 0.14 9.51
CA ARG A 128 20.82 -1.15 9.09
C ARG A 128 20.96 -1.38 7.59
N LEU A 129 20.70 -0.36 6.75
CA LEU A 129 20.87 -0.45 5.30
C LEU A 129 22.32 -0.74 4.93
N SER A 130 23.29 -0.15 5.62
CA SER A 130 24.72 -0.43 5.40
C SER A 130 25.07 -1.89 5.70
N ALA A 131 24.49 -2.46 6.77
CA ALA A 131 24.69 -3.87 7.08
C ALA A 131 24.03 -4.80 6.05
N LEU A 132 22.82 -4.48 5.58
CA LEU A 132 22.15 -5.22 4.51
C LEU A 132 22.92 -5.16 3.20
N ALA A 133 23.41 -3.99 2.81
CA ALA A 133 24.20 -3.81 1.59
C ALA A 133 25.57 -4.53 1.64
N ALA A 134 26.15 -4.68 2.84
CA ALA A 134 27.36 -5.47 3.03
C ALA A 134 27.10 -6.99 2.87
N ALA A 135 25.91 -7.46 3.20
CA ALA A 135 25.51 -8.85 3.05
C ALA A 135 25.05 -9.16 1.61
N ASP A 136 24.33 -8.24 0.97
CA ASP A 136 23.86 -8.34 -0.41
C ASP A 136 23.87 -6.97 -1.07
N SER A 137 24.88 -6.74 -1.93
CA SER A 137 25.07 -5.50 -2.67
C SER A 137 24.26 -5.40 -3.97
N ALA A 138 23.60 -6.47 -4.40
CA ALA A 138 22.78 -6.48 -5.61
C ALA A 138 21.38 -5.86 -5.37
N THR A 139 20.90 -5.93 -4.15
CA THR A 139 19.60 -5.38 -3.75
C THR A 139 19.72 -3.89 -3.41
N CYS A 140 18.85 -3.07 -4.00
CA CYS A 140 18.75 -1.64 -3.71
C CYS A 140 17.95 -1.41 -2.41
N TRP A 141 18.60 -1.64 -1.26
CA TRP A 141 17.98 -1.57 0.07
C TRP A 141 17.42 -0.19 0.42
N ASP A 142 18.07 0.87 -0.07
CA ASP A 142 17.62 2.25 0.02
C ASP A 142 16.28 2.47 -0.69
N ARG A 143 16.11 1.83 -1.86
CA ARG A 143 14.85 1.86 -2.63
C ARG A 143 13.74 1.09 -1.92
N ILE A 144 14.06 -0.06 -1.31
CA ILE A 144 13.09 -0.81 -0.51
C ILE A 144 12.63 0.02 0.68
N LEU A 145 13.53 0.73 1.37
CA LEU A 145 13.18 1.64 2.46
C LEU A 145 12.21 2.72 2.01
N PHE A 146 12.53 3.40 0.90
CA PHE A 146 11.68 4.46 0.33
C PHE A 146 10.27 3.92 0.00
N CYS A 147 10.23 2.82 -0.77
CA CYS A 147 9.00 2.17 -1.19
C CYS A 147 8.16 1.72 0.03
N ALA A 148 8.79 1.18 1.08
CA ALA A 148 8.12 0.80 2.32
C ALA A 148 7.51 2.01 3.04
N LYS A 149 8.23 3.13 3.14
CA LYS A 149 7.72 4.36 3.75
C LYS A 149 6.55 4.98 2.98
N GLU A 150 6.58 4.91 1.65
CA GLU A 150 5.45 5.31 0.79
C GLU A 150 4.23 4.40 1.02
N ALA A 151 4.42 3.08 1.12
CA ALA A 151 3.33 2.17 1.45
C ALA A 151 2.75 2.44 2.86
N VAL A 152 3.61 2.79 3.84
CA VAL A 152 3.20 3.22 5.18
C VAL A 152 2.30 4.44 5.11
N TYR A 153 2.71 5.49 4.39
CA TYR A 153 1.90 6.70 4.22
C TYR A 153 0.55 6.41 3.54
N LYS A 154 0.56 5.58 2.49
CA LYS A 154 -0.66 5.19 1.76
C LYS A 154 -1.64 4.36 2.58
N ALA A 155 -1.15 3.61 3.58
CA ALA A 155 -2.00 2.93 4.56
C ALA A 155 -2.47 3.87 5.68
N TRP A 156 -1.59 4.77 6.13
CA TRP A 156 -1.81 5.68 7.25
C TRP A 156 -2.81 6.78 6.93
N PHE A 157 -2.61 7.51 5.81
CA PHE A 157 -3.39 8.72 5.53
C PHE A 157 -4.90 8.46 5.38
N PRO A 158 -5.36 7.45 4.62
CA PRO A 158 -6.80 7.15 4.53
C PRO A 158 -7.43 6.80 5.89
N LEU A 159 -6.65 6.19 6.78
CA LEU A 159 -7.10 5.73 8.10
C LEU A 159 -7.18 6.85 9.12
N THR A 160 -6.26 7.83 9.08
CA THR A 160 -6.08 8.85 10.13
C THR A 160 -6.39 10.27 9.69
N ARG A 161 -6.38 10.52 8.37
CA ARG A 161 -6.45 11.86 7.76
C ARG A 161 -5.35 12.81 8.23
N SER A 162 -4.26 12.26 8.76
CA SER A 162 -3.12 13.00 9.30
C SER A 162 -1.89 12.81 8.43
N TRP A 163 -1.06 13.85 8.35
CA TRP A 163 0.24 13.76 7.69
C TRP A 163 1.16 12.82 8.48
N LEU A 164 2.03 12.13 7.74
CA LEU A 164 3.12 11.31 8.27
C LEU A 164 4.37 11.63 7.45
N GLY A 165 5.39 12.20 8.07
CA GLY A 165 6.69 12.44 7.46
C GLY A 165 7.55 11.18 7.43
N PHE A 166 8.63 11.20 6.66
CA PHE A 166 9.58 10.07 6.64
C PHE A 166 10.25 9.84 8.01
N GLU A 167 10.44 10.90 8.78
CA GLU A 167 10.99 10.89 10.14
C GLU A 167 10.02 10.30 11.17
N ASP A 168 8.73 10.27 10.89
CA ASP A 168 7.68 9.82 11.80
C ASP A 168 7.50 8.30 11.84
N ALA A 169 8.19 7.57 10.97
CA ALA A 169 8.17 6.12 10.94
C ALA A 169 9.59 5.53 10.87
N ALA A 170 9.93 4.66 11.81
CA ALA A 170 11.18 3.91 11.80
C ALA A 170 10.95 2.51 11.21
N VAL A 171 11.53 2.25 10.03
CA VAL A 171 11.37 1.01 9.28
C VAL A 171 12.53 0.06 9.55
N THR A 172 12.21 -1.20 9.79
CA THR A 172 13.17 -2.31 9.82
C THR A 172 12.83 -3.27 8.70
N ILE A 173 13.79 -3.53 7.80
CA ILE A 173 13.66 -4.45 6.68
C ILE A 173 14.29 -5.77 7.07
N SER A 174 13.62 -6.88 6.76
CA SER A 174 14.09 -8.25 6.99
C SER A 174 14.00 -9.03 5.68
N PRO A 175 15.14 -9.50 5.12
CA PRO A 175 15.13 -10.42 4.00
C PRO A 175 14.42 -11.73 4.33
N GLY A 176 13.82 -12.36 3.33
CA GLY A 176 13.24 -13.68 3.46
C GLY A 176 14.31 -14.74 3.74
N PRO A 177 14.00 -15.76 4.54
CA PRO A 177 14.99 -16.78 4.89
C PRO A 177 15.35 -17.69 3.70
N ASP A 178 14.43 -17.91 2.78
CA ASP A 178 14.58 -18.87 1.67
C ASP A 178 14.76 -18.18 0.32
N ASP A 179 14.25 -16.96 0.17
CA ASP A 179 14.33 -16.17 -1.06
C ASP A 179 14.78 -14.75 -0.73
N PRO A 180 16.01 -14.35 -1.14
CA PRO A 180 16.52 -13.02 -0.89
C PRO A 180 15.84 -11.92 -1.71
N THR A 181 15.00 -12.28 -2.69
CA THR A 181 14.26 -11.31 -3.51
C THR A 181 12.93 -10.88 -2.89
N GLU A 182 12.56 -11.46 -1.74
CA GLU A 182 11.37 -11.06 -0.98
C GLU A 182 11.65 -11.03 0.52
N GLY A 183 10.74 -10.41 1.27
CA GLY A 183 10.85 -10.36 2.72
C GLY A 183 9.75 -9.55 3.37
N THR A 184 10.02 -9.16 4.59
CA THR A 184 9.09 -8.36 5.42
C THR A 184 9.72 -7.04 5.83
N PHE A 185 8.88 -6.11 6.26
CA PHE A 185 9.34 -4.93 6.97
C PHE A 185 8.36 -4.59 8.09
N SER A 186 8.87 -3.88 9.09
CA SER A 186 8.07 -3.36 10.20
C SER A 186 8.34 -1.88 10.36
N ALA A 187 7.30 -1.07 10.32
CA ALA A 187 7.33 0.37 10.51
C ALA A 187 6.78 0.73 11.89
N ARG A 188 7.64 1.13 12.80
CA ARG A 188 7.28 1.67 14.13
C ARG A 188 6.93 3.15 13.98
N LEU A 189 5.71 3.52 14.36
CA LEU A 189 5.23 4.89 14.32
C LEU A 189 5.75 5.67 15.53
N LEU A 190 6.27 6.87 15.31
CA LEU A 190 7.00 7.66 16.32
C LEU A 190 6.20 8.86 16.85
N LEU A 191 5.09 9.19 16.18
CA LEU A 191 4.18 10.25 16.63
C LEU A 191 3.13 9.71 17.59
N ALA A 192 2.40 10.64 18.24
CA ALA A 192 1.22 10.28 19.02
C ALA A 192 0.20 9.59 18.12
N THR A 193 0.03 8.31 18.33
CA THR A 193 -0.79 7.47 17.46
C THR A 193 -2.25 7.53 17.88
N PRO A 194 -3.18 7.70 16.93
CA PRO A 194 -4.60 7.71 17.25
C PRO A 194 -5.04 6.33 17.71
N THR A 195 -5.99 6.32 18.63
CA THR A 195 -6.74 5.10 18.94
C THR A 195 -7.79 4.91 17.85
N ILE A 196 -7.68 3.81 17.10
CA ILE A 196 -8.59 3.47 16.00
C ILE A 196 -9.33 2.20 16.38
N ALA A 197 -10.66 2.29 16.52
CA ALA A 197 -11.51 1.18 16.96
C ALA A 197 -11.04 0.51 18.28
N GLY A 198 -10.52 1.32 19.23
CA GLY A 198 -10.05 0.84 20.54
C GLY A 198 -8.57 0.45 20.60
N ASP A 199 -7.91 0.28 19.46
CA ASP A 199 -6.48 -0.09 19.39
C ASP A 199 -5.59 1.12 19.12
N THR A 200 -4.50 1.24 19.85
CA THR A 200 -3.45 2.24 19.56
C THR A 200 -2.55 1.70 18.45
N LEU A 201 -2.56 2.35 17.30
CA LEU A 201 -1.75 1.96 16.15
C LEU A 201 -0.30 2.43 16.34
N THR A 202 0.58 1.56 16.82
CA THR A 202 2.00 1.88 17.06
C THR A 202 2.93 1.34 16.00
N ARG A 203 2.45 0.39 15.16
CA ARG A 203 3.25 -0.32 14.17
C ARG A 203 2.41 -0.74 12.97
N LEU A 204 3.04 -0.72 11.80
CA LEU A 204 2.52 -1.28 10.55
C LEU A 204 3.53 -2.29 10.03
N ASP A 205 3.09 -3.51 9.81
CA ASP A 205 3.91 -4.58 9.24
C ASP A 205 3.56 -4.78 7.77
N GLY A 206 4.56 -5.06 6.95
CA GLY A 206 4.41 -5.18 5.51
C GLY A 206 5.33 -6.22 4.90
N ARG A 207 5.16 -6.41 3.59
CA ARG A 207 5.98 -7.30 2.77
C ARG A 207 6.60 -6.52 1.62
N TRP A 208 7.76 -6.96 1.18
CA TRP A 208 8.43 -6.45 0.00
C TRP A 208 8.84 -7.58 -0.94
N LEU A 209 8.97 -7.25 -2.22
CA LEU A 209 9.37 -8.16 -3.31
C LEU A 209 10.18 -7.39 -4.34
N CYS A 210 11.32 -7.91 -4.75
CA CYS A 210 12.10 -7.49 -5.90
C CYS A 210 11.90 -8.44 -7.07
N GLY A 211 11.67 -7.92 -8.26
CA GLY A 211 11.55 -8.72 -9.48
C GLY A 211 11.13 -7.86 -10.67
N ALA A 212 11.39 -8.31 -11.89
CA ALA A 212 11.10 -7.58 -13.13
C ALA A 212 11.58 -6.12 -13.09
N ASP A 213 12.78 -5.87 -12.56
CA ASP A 213 13.39 -4.55 -12.36
C ASP A 213 12.57 -3.60 -11.47
N LEU A 214 11.75 -4.15 -10.58
CA LEU A 214 10.91 -3.40 -9.65
C LEU A 214 11.15 -3.82 -8.21
N VAL A 215 10.95 -2.88 -7.30
CA VAL A 215 10.67 -3.10 -5.88
C VAL A 215 9.17 -2.86 -5.67
N ILE A 216 8.48 -3.79 -5.01
CA ILE A 216 7.08 -3.64 -4.64
C ILE A 216 6.94 -3.86 -3.13
N THR A 217 6.17 -3.01 -2.47
CA THR A 217 5.89 -3.12 -1.04
C THR A 217 4.39 -3.10 -0.78
N THR A 218 3.96 -3.81 0.26
CA THR A 218 2.56 -3.87 0.68
C THR A 218 2.42 -3.81 2.18
N ILE A 219 1.38 -3.12 2.64
CA ILE A 219 0.86 -3.16 4.00
C ILE A 219 -0.60 -3.54 3.93
N ALA A 220 -1.01 -4.50 4.73
CA ALA A 220 -2.40 -4.90 4.87
C ALA A 220 -2.72 -4.99 6.37
N LEU A 221 -3.45 -3.99 6.90
CA LEU A 221 -3.82 -3.95 8.31
C LEU A 221 -5.17 -4.64 8.49
N PRO A 222 -5.26 -5.79 9.18
CA PRO A 222 -6.51 -6.51 9.39
C PRO A 222 -7.58 -5.66 10.10
N ALA A 223 -8.83 -5.91 9.79
CA ALA A 223 -9.93 -5.41 10.60
C ALA A 223 -9.91 -6.09 11.99
N PRO A 224 -10.38 -5.43 13.06
CA PRO A 224 -10.55 -6.09 14.36
C PRO A 224 -11.41 -7.33 14.18
N ALA A 225 -11.07 -8.41 14.92
CA ALA A 225 -11.95 -9.56 14.98
C ALA A 225 -13.33 -9.09 15.47
N SER A 226 -14.38 -9.36 14.68
CA SER A 226 -15.74 -9.13 15.18
C SER A 226 -15.98 -10.06 16.36
N ASP A 227 -16.18 -9.51 17.56
CA ASP A 227 -16.59 -10.29 18.72
C ASP A 227 -17.94 -10.98 18.40
N SER A 228 -17.86 -12.23 17.95
CA SER A 228 -19.02 -13.10 17.74
C SER A 228 -19.47 -13.69 19.09
N THR A 229 -19.59 -12.85 20.12
CA THR A 229 -20.27 -13.20 21.37
C THR A 229 -21.65 -12.56 21.42
N CYS A 230 -22.51 -12.93 20.47
CA CYS A 230 -23.94 -12.78 20.71
C CYS A 230 -24.37 -13.92 21.63
N GLY A 231 -24.29 -13.65 22.94
CA GLY A 231 -24.78 -14.53 23.97
C GLY A 231 -26.26 -14.80 23.77
N VAL A 232 -26.60 -16.02 23.38
CA VAL A 232 -27.95 -16.54 23.44
C VAL A 232 -28.29 -16.74 24.92
N HIS A 233 -28.77 -15.69 25.59
CA HIS A 233 -29.49 -15.83 26.85
C HIS A 233 -30.80 -16.53 26.54
N ARG A 234 -30.83 -17.87 26.64
CA ARG A 234 -32.05 -18.65 26.80
C ARG A 234 -32.65 -18.30 28.16
N LEU A 235 -33.66 -17.47 28.14
CA LEU A 235 -34.59 -17.33 29.23
C LEU A 235 -35.43 -18.61 29.31
N PHE A 236 -35.03 -19.57 30.14
CA PHE A 236 -35.94 -20.57 30.64
C PHE A 236 -36.80 -19.93 31.74
N ARG A 237 -38.05 -19.64 31.43
CA ARG A 237 -39.12 -19.49 32.46
C ARG A 237 -39.65 -20.87 32.75
N SER A 238 -39.45 -21.28 33.98
CA SER A 238 -40.18 -22.41 34.60
C SER A 238 -41.55 -21.93 35.05
N VAL A 239 -42.57 -22.68 34.73
CA VAL A 239 -43.86 -22.73 35.43
C VAL A 239 -43.85 -24.02 36.23
#